data_4ff5097074d64cb4d3667468ae427fbf
#
_entry.id   4ff5097074d64cb4d3667468ae427fbf
#
_cell.length_a   1.000
_cell.length_b   1.000
_cell.length_c   1.000
_cell.angle_alpha   90.00
_cell.angle_beta   90.00
_cell.angle_gamma   90.00
#
_symmetry.space_group_name_H-M   'P 1'
#
loop_
_entity.id
_entity.type
_entity.pdbx_description
1 polymer ?
#
loop_
_entity_poly.entity_id
_entity_poly.type
_entity_poly.pdbx_seq_one_letter_code
_entity_poly.pdbx_strand_id
1 'polypeptide(L)'
;MAELALASERDKERDRLAKGGFVRSLNFFDIVTPHSVDEAIHVLDHWRRRDPGGSVELTFNSPGGVVIEGFALYDAIQRLRRGGSNVTTRGTGACMSMGAILLQAGDERIMDKNAMLMIHEVSAQFEGKTSTLMDYMGLLTKWQGRALDILSERSTMSRDEIQNKWQRKDWFLESDEALELGFVDRVE
;
A
#
# COMPACT_ATOMS: atom_id res chain seq x y z
N MET A 1 24.39 -15.76 28.96
CA MET A 1 24.25 -17.05 28.25
C MET A 1 22.79 -17.26 27.79
N ALA A 2 21.78 -17.14 28.65
CA ALA A 2 20.37 -17.29 28.28
C ALA A 2 19.87 -16.22 27.30
N GLU A 3 20.29 -14.96 27.42
CA GLU A 3 19.95 -13.87 26.52
C GLU A 3 20.53 -14.05 25.10
N LEU A 4 21.74 -14.57 24.98
CA LEU A 4 22.37 -14.91 23.69
C LEU A 4 21.68 -16.09 23.02
N ALA A 5 21.19 -17.06 23.78
CA ALA A 5 20.43 -18.20 23.27
C ALA A 5 19.05 -17.76 22.78
N LEU A 6 18.37 -16.86 23.52
CA LEU A 6 17.08 -16.26 23.12
C LEU A 6 17.21 -15.35 21.88
N ALA A 7 18.29 -14.59 21.76
CA ALA A 7 18.57 -13.80 20.57
C ALA A 7 18.82 -14.70 19.35
N SER A 8 19.61 -15.79 19.51
CA SER A 8 19.86 -16.78 18.46
C SER A 8 18.58 -17.54 18.03
N GLU A 9 17.67 -17.82 18.96
CA GLU A 9 16.38 -18.45 18.62
C GLU A 9 15.43 -17.47 17.92
N ARG A 10 15.43 -16.19 18.33
CA ARG A 10 14.69 -15.14 17.63
C ARG A 10 15.21 -14.91 16.21
N ASP A 11 16.52 -14.92 16.01
CA ASP A 11 17.12 -14.80 14.68
C ASP A 11 16.80 -16.01 13.79
N LYS A 12 16.82 -17.24 14.35
CA LYS A 12 16.40 -18.46 13.63
C LYS A 12 14.91 -18.44 13.29
N GLU A 13 14.09 -17.94 14.20
CA GLU A 13 12.64 -17.79 13.96
C GLU A 13 12.37 -16.70 12.91
N ARG A 14 13.09 -15.56 12.93
CA ARG A 14 13.06 -14.56 11.85
C ARG A 14 13.46 -15.15 10.50
N ASP A 15 14.54 -15.93 10.47
CA ASP A 15 15.01 -16.62 9.26
C ASP A 15 14.03 -17.68 8.78
N ARG A 16 13.33 -18.36 9.71
CA ARG A 16 12.29 -19.34 9.39
C ARG A 16 11.03 -18.66 8.86
N LEU A 17 10.64 -17.53 9.45
CA LEU A 17 9.54 -16.69 9.02
C LEU A 17 9.85 -16.04 7.67
N ALA A 18 11.09 -15.60 7.45
CA ALA A 18 11.56 -15.09 6.16
C ALA A 18 11.66 -16.19 5.07
N LYS A 19 11.75 -17.48 5.45
CA LYS A 19 11.86 -18.64 4.54
C LYS A 19 10.57 -19.45 4.40
N GLY A 20 9.40 -18.88 4.74
CA GLY A 20 8.09 -19.54 4.63
C GLY A 20 7.55 -20.12 5.94
N GLY A 21 7.99 -19.61 7.09
CA GLY A 21 7.37 -19.82 8.40
C GLY A 21 6.06 -19.03 8.56
N PHE A 22 5.44 -19.09 9.75
CA PHE A 22 4.22 -18.37 10.06
C PHE A 22 4.46 -16.85 9.98
N VAL A 23 3.95 -16.22 8.92
CA VAL A 23 3.94 -14.77 8.74
C VAL A 23 2.59 -14.24 9.21
N ARG A 24 2.57 -13.16 9.97
CA ARG A 24 1.33 -12.45 10.27
C ARG A 24 0.74 -11.90 8.99
N SER A 25 -0.48 -12.28 8.68
CA SER A 25 -1.13 -11.87 7.45
C SER A 25 -2.45 -11.16 7.73
N LEU A 26 -2.72 -10.11 6.95
CA LEU A 26 -3.99 -9.41 6.91
C LEU A 26 -4.46 -9.31 5.45
N ASN A 27 -5.67 -9.78 5.21
CA ASN A 27 -6.34 -9.60 3.93
C ASN A 27 -7.23 -8.35 4.00
N PHE A 28 -6.92 -7.35 3.19
CA PHE A 28 -7.74 -6.17 2.99
C PHE A 28 -8.53 -6.34 1.67
N PHE A 29 -9.68 -7.00 1.77
CA PHE A 29 -10.55 -7.33 0.63
C PHE A 29 -11.82 -6.48 0.67
N ASP A 30 -11.62 -5.17 0.61
CA ASP A 30 -12.71 -4.21 0.80
C ASP A 30 -12.45 -2.89 0.06
N ILE A 31 -13.49 -2.06 0.01
CA ILE A 31 -13.37 -0.65 -0.36
C ILE A 31 -12.64 0.09 0.77
N VAL A 32 -11.79 1.05 0.41
CA VAL A 32 -11.12 1.93 1.38
C VAL A 32 -12.12 2.91 1.96
N THR A 33 -12.57 2.66 3.19
CA THR A 33 -13.54 3.44 3.95
C THR A 33 -13.02 3.72 5.35
N PRO A 34 -13.62 4.66 6.12
CA PRO A 34 -13.25 4.85 7.52
C PRO A 34 -13.32 3.56 8.35
N HIS A 35 -14.33 2.72 8.12
CA HIS A 35 -14.52 1.48 8.86
C HIS A 35 -13.46 0.43 8.53
N SER A 36 -13.27 0.09 7.24
CA SER A 36 -12.30 -0.93 6.82
C SER A 36 -10.86 -0.54 7.18
N VAL A 37 -10.54 0.76 7.13
CA VAL A 37 -9.23 1.29 7.51
C VAL A 37 -9.02 1.24 9.01
N ASP A 38 -10.03 1.60 9.82
CA ASP A 38 -9.94 1.52 11.28
C ASP A 38 -9.68 0.08 11.75
N GLU A 39 -10.41 -0.90 11.23
CA GLU A 39 -10.19 -2.32 11.52
C GLU A 39 -8.76 -2.77 11.15
N ALA A 40 -8.29 -2.41 9.96
CA ALA A 40 -6.92 -2.75 9.53
C ALA A 40 -5.87 -2.11 10.45
N ILE A 41 -5.99 -0.81 10.76
CA ILE A 41 -5.06 -0.10 11.64
C ILE A 41 -5.05 -0.71 13.04
N HIS A 42 -6.19 -1.12 13.58
CA HIS A 42 -6.25 -1.81 14.87
C HIS A 42 -5.42 -3.09 14.89
N VAL A 43 -5.49 -3.91 13.83
CA VAL A 43 -4.68 -5.12 13.70
C VAL A 43 -3.19 -4.78 13.59
N LEU A 44 -2.82 -3.82 12.73
CA LEU A 44 -1.42 -3.40 12.56
C LEU A 44 -0.81 -2.86 13.86
N ASP A 45 -1.57 -2.03 14.58
CA ASP A 45 -1.15 -1.47 15.87
C ASP A 45 -1.04 -2.53 16.97
N HIS A 46 -1.92 -3.56 16.94
CA HIS A 46 -1.79 -4.71 17.84
C HIS A 46 -0.47 -5.44 17.58
N TRP A 47 -0.14 -5.74 16.34
CA TRP A 47 1.12 -6.42 15.98
C TRP A 47 2.33 -5.58 16.35
N ARG A 48 2.31 -4.29 16.04
CA ARG A 48 3.40 -3.37 16.39
C ARG A 48 3.71 -3.34 17.89
N ARG A 49 2.69 -3.44 18.74
CA ARG A 49 2.85 -3.45 20.20
C ARG A 49 3.28 -4.81 20.75
N ARG A 50 2.79 -5.92 20.15
CA ARG A 50 3.00 -7.27 20.67
C ARG A 50 4.31 -7.91 20.23
N ASP A 51 4.73 -7.60 19.02
CA ASP A 51 5.93 -8.19 18.40
C ASP A 51 6.58 -7.16 17.44
N PRO A 52 7.26 -6.17 18.00
CA PRO A 52 7.97 -5.18 17.20
C PRO A 52 9.03 -5.86 16.31
N GLY A 53 9.08 -5.51 15.05
CA GLY A 53 10.06 -6.03 14.08
C GLY A 53 9.71 -7.39 13.46
N GLY A 54 8.56 -7.99 13.77
CA GLY A 54 8.12 -9.23 13.12
C GLY A 54 7.65 -8.99 11.68
N SER A 55 7.81 -10.01 10.82
CA SER A 55 7.38 -9.96 9.42
C SER A 55 5.85 -9.98 9.29
N VAL A 56 5.36 -9.23 8.31
CA VAL A 56 3.92 -9.03 8.04
C VAL A 56 3.68 -9.12 6.54
N GLU A 57 2.65 -9.83 6.12
CA GLU A 57 2.13 -9.79 4.75
C GLU A 57 0.74 -9.14 4.74
N LEU A 58 0.55 -8.15 3.89
CA LEU A 58 -0.72 -7.44 3.67
C LEU A 58 -1.19 -7.73 2.25
N THR A 59 -2.29 -8.46 2.11
CA THR A 59 -2.85 -8.79 0.81
C THR A 59 -4.02 -7.86 0.49
N PHE A 60 -3.92 -7.16 -0.63
CA PHE A 60 -4.92 -6.21 -1.09
C PHE A 60 -5.72 -6.76 -2.27
N ASN A 61 -7.04 -6.74 -2.15
CA ASN A 61 -8.01 -6.88 -3.23
C ASN A 61 -9.05 -5.77 -3.06
N SER A 62 -8.77 -4.62 -3.65
CA SER A 62 -9.53 -3.40 -3.37
C SER A 62 -9.72 -2.55 -4.64
N PRO A 63 -10.94 -2.09 -4.90
CA PRO A 63 -11.19 -1.11 -5.96
C PRO A 63 -10.69 0.31 -5.59
N GLY A 64 -10.14 0.50 -4.40
CA GLY A 64 -9.79 1.81 -3.85
C GLY A 64 -10.89 2.39 -2.97
N GLY A 65 -11.00 3.71 -2.91
CA GLY A 65 -12.01 4.41 -2.10
C GLY A 65 -11.51 5.74 -1.55
N VAL A 66 -11.83 6.05 -0.30
CA VAL A 66 -11.60 7.37 0.32
C VAL A 66 -10.11 7.66 0.47
N VAL A 67 -9.65 8.71 -0.20
CA VAL A 67 -8.20 9.04 -0.32
C VAL A 67 -7.56 9.29 1.03
N ILE A 68 -8.20 10.07 1.91
CA ILE A 68 -7.63 10.41 3.22
C ILE A 68 -7.51 9.18 4.12
N GLU A 69 -8.45 8.26 4.04
CA GLU A 69 -8.43 6.99 4.77
C GLU A 69 -7.31 6.07 4.24
N GLY A 70 -7.15 6.02 2.92
CA GLY A 70 -6.05 5.27 2.30
C GLY A 70 -4.68 5.79 2.72
N PHE A 71 -4.48 7.11 2.80
CA PHE A 71 -3.23 7.66 3.33
C PHE A 71 -3.04 7.34 4.82
N ALA A 72 -4.11 7.32 5.62
CA ALA A 72 -4.02 6.91 7.04
C ALA A 72 -3.53 5.47 7.19
N LEU A 73 -4.04 4.54 6.36
CA LEU A 73 -3.58 3.15 6.34
C LEU A 73 -2.16 3.03 5.79
N TYR A 74 -1.82 3.76 4.71
CA TYR A 74 -0.46 3.84 4.19
C TYR A 74 0.53 4.24 5.29
N ASP A 75 0.24 5.32 6.02
CA ASP A 75 1.07 5.80 7.12
C ASP A 75 1.15 4.80 8.29
N ALA A 76 0.09 4.03 8.54
CA ALA A 76 0.11 2.95 9.54
C ALA A 76 1.09 1.84 9.14
N ILE A 77 1.09 1.44 7.87
CA ILE A 77 2.06 0.48 7.32
C ILE A 77 3.49 1.04 7.42
N GLN A 78 3.69 2.31 7.06
CA GLN A 78 5.00 2.96 7.22
C GLN A 78 5.47 3.01 8.69
N ARG A 79 4.54 3.12 9.66
CA ARG A 79 4.90 3.03 11.09
C ARG A 79 5.39 1.63 11.49
N LEU A 80 4.81 0.55 10.93
CA LEU A 80 5.33 -0.81 11.12
C LEU A 80 6.75 -0.95 10.60
N ARG A 81 7.00 -0.52 9.37
CA ARG A 81 8.32 -0.56 8.73
C ARG A 81 9.38 0.20 9.54
N ARG A 82 9.07 1.44 9.95
CA ARG A 82 9.95 2.23 10.83
C ARG A 82 10.18 1.58 12.19
N GLY A 83 9.23 0.76 12.65
CA GLY A 83 9.37 -0.06 13.86
C GLY A 83 10.21 -1.33 13.67
N GLY A 84 10.82 -1.54 12.50
CA GLY A 84 11.69 -2.67 12.19
C GLY A 84 10.97 -3.90 11.62
N SER A 85 9.66 -3.82 11.37
CA SER A 85 8.94 -4.92 10.69
C SER A 85 9.31 -4.96 9.21
N ASN A 86 9.52 -6.16 8.68
CA ASN A 86 9.58 -6.39 7.24
C ASN A 86 8.15 -6.58 6.73
N VAL A 87 7.69 -5.67 5.88
CA VAL A 87 6.33 -5.67 5.37
C VAL A 87 6.31 -6.05 3.89
N THR A 88 5.68 -7.16 3.58
CA THR A 88 5.34 -7.54 2.21
C THR A 88 3.93 -7.08 1.90
N THR A 89 3.74 -6.38 0.80
CA THR A 89 2.41 -6.06 0.26
C THR A 89 2.17 -6.91 -0.98
N ARG A 90 1.00 -7.55 -1.03
CA ARG A 90 0.58 -8.39 -2.15
C ARG A 90 -0.70 -7.83 -2.79
N GLY A 91 -0.70 -7.70 -4.10
CA GLY A 91 -1.88 -7.40 -4.88
C GLY A 91 -2.49 -8.68 -5.45
N THR A 92 -3.77 -8.94 -5.16
CA THR A 92 -4.53 -10.04 -5.76
C THR A 92 -5.85 -9.53 -6.32
N GLY A 93 -6.36 -10.15 -7.38
CA GLY A 93 -7.59 -9.72 -8.05
C GLY A 93 -7.50 -8.27 -8.54
N ALA A 94 -7.96 -7.31 -7.74
CA ALA A 94 -7.96 -5.88 -8.07
C ALA A 94 -7.15 -5.05 -7.07
N CYS A 95 -6.14 -4.33 -7.54
CA CYS A 95 -5.44 -3.28 -6.80
C CYS A 95 -5.65 -1.96 -7.53
N MET A 96 -6.76 -1.28 -7.25
CA MET A 96 -7.17 -0.12 -8.03
C MET A 96 -7.17 1.16 -7.18
N SER A 97 -6.86 2.30 -7.81
CA SER A 97 -6.94 3.62 -7.16
C SER A 97 -6.16 3.64 -5.85
N MET A 98 -6.78 3.90 -4.70
CA MET A 98 -6.11 3.82 -3.39
C MET A 98 -5.54 2.44 -3.08
N GLY A 99 -6.10 1.34 -3.62
CA GLY A 99 -5.50 0.00 -3.52
C GLY A 99 -4.12 -0.08 -4.17
N ALA A 100 -3.93 0.58 -5.31
CA ALA A 100 -2.64 0.70 -5.98
C ALA A 100 -1.62 1.49 -5.13
N ILE A 101 -2.07 2.54 -4.44
CA ILE A 101 -1.24 3.34 -3.52
C ILE A 101 -0.84 2.50 -2.30
N LEU A 102 -1.78 1.75 -1.71
CA LEU A 102 -1.52 0.89 -0.55
C LEU A 102 -0.51 -0.22 -0.89
N LEU A 103 -0.55 -0.77 -2.11
CA LEU A 103 0.43 -1.74 -2.58
C LEU A 103 1.87 -1.19 -2.53
N GLN A 104 2.07 0.13 -2.72
CA GLN A 104 3.39 0.77 -2.65
C GLN A 104 3.96 0.85 -1.23
N ALA A 105 3.17 0.55 -0.20
CA ALA A 105 3.59 0.74 1.19
C ALA A 105 4.58 -0.31 1.71
N GLY A 106 4.72 -1.48 1.06
CA GLY A 106 5.57 -2.59 1.50
C GLY A 106 7.07 -2.37 1.26
N ASP A 107 7.89 -3.13 1.95
CA ASP A 107 9.32 -3.28 1.63
C ASP A 107 9.49 -4.11 0.36
N GLU A 108 8.73 -5.19 0.22
CA GLU A 108 8.55 -5.99 -0.97
C GLU A 108 7.10 -5.86 -1.47
N ARG A 109 6.92 -5.62 -2.77
CA ARG A 109 5.63 -5.48 -3.44
C ARG A 109 5.45 -6.64 -4.41
N ILE A 110 4.47 -7.50 -4.15
CA ILE A 110 4.17 -8.67 -4.96
C ILE A 110 2.82 -8.47 -5.65
N MET A 111 2.68 -9.00 -6.84
CA MET A 111 1.40 -9.05 -7.53
C MET A 111 1.13 -10.46 -8.04
N ASP A 112 -0.06 -10.98 -7.77
CA ASP A 112 -0.46 -12.27 -8.31
C ASP A 112 -0.63 -12.16 -9.83
N LYS A 113 -0.33 -13.23 -10.56
CA LYS A 113 -0.29 -13.24 -12.02
C LYS A 113 -1.56 -12.75 -12.70
N ASN A 114 -2.73 -13.05 -12.13
CA ASN A 114 -4.03 -12.65 -12.68
C ASN A 114 -4.58 -11.36 -12.03
N ALA A 115 -3.80 -10.68 -11.22
CA ALA A 115 -4.22 -9.43 -10.62
C ALA A 115 -4.11 -8.26 -11.60
N MET A 116 -4.95 -7.25 -11.39
CA MET A 116 -4.97 -6.03 -12.19
C MET A 116 -4.63 -4.83 -11.31
N LEU A 117 -3.66 -4.04 -11.73
CA LEU A 117 -3.36 -2.74 -11.16
C LEU A 117 -4.11 -1.65 -11.96
N MET A 118 -4.75 -0.70 -11.28
CA MET A 118 -5.33 0.46 -11.96
C MET A 118 -4.95 1.74 -11.22
N ILE A 119 -4.46 2.69 -11.97
CA ILE A 119 -4.03 4.01 -11.50
C ILE A 119 -4.82 5.07 -12.26
N HIS A 120 -5.32 6.08 -11.55
CA HIS A 120 -6.05 7.18 -12.13
C HIS A 120 -5.90 8.48 -11.33
N GLU A 121 -6.36 9.59 -11.88
CA GLU A 121 -6.43 10.87 -11.19
C GLU A 121 -7.29 10.78 -9.94
N VAL A 122 -6.94 11.54 -8.91
CA VAL A 122 -7.81 11.67 -7.73
C VAL A 122 -9.14 12.29 -8.15
N SER A 123 -10.23 11.58 -7.88
CA SER A 123 -11.59 12.02 -8.20
C SER A 123 -12.40 12.24 -6.93
N ALA A 124 -13.29 13.22 -6.99
CA ALA A 124 -14.25 13.48 -5.91
C ALA A 124 -15.46 14.23 -6.45
N GLN A 125 -16.56 14.15 -5.71
CA GLN A 125 -17.76 14.95 -5.97
C GLN A 125 -17.88 15.99 -4.87
N PHE A 126 -17.99 17.25 -5.28
CA PHE A 126 -18.20 18.36 -4.35
C PHE A 126 -19.37 19.23 -4.81
N GLU A 127 -20.10 19.73 -3.83
CA GLU A 127 -21.18 20.66 -4.02
C GLU A 127 -20.99 21.85 -3.08
N GLY A 128 -21.31 23.06 -3.55
CA GLY A 128 -21.19 24.25 -2.73
C GLY A 128 -20.98 25.53 -3.52
N LYS A 129 -20.60 26.60 -2.80
CA LYS A 129 -20.27 27.90 -3.39
C LYS A 129 -18.97 27.83 -4.18
N THR A 130 -18.79 28.71 -5.15
CA THR A 130 -17.57 28.76 -5.99
C THR A 130 -16.28 28.81 -5.17
N SER A 131 -16.23 29.62 -4.10
CA SER A 131 -15.06 29.69 -3.22
C SER A 131 -14.76 28.34 -2.57
N THR A 132 -15.77 27.65 -2.05
CA THR A 132 -15.64 26.32 -1.45
C THR A 132 -15.14 25.28 -2.47
N LEU A 133 -15.65 25.32 -3.70
CA LEU A 133 -15.20 24.42 -4.77
C LEU A 133 -13.74 24.68 -5.15
N MET A 134 -13.29 25.94 -5.18
CA MET A 134 -11.89 26.29 -5.41
C MET A 134 -10.97 25.73 -4.29
N ASP A 135 -11.39 25.82 -3.03
CA ASP A 135 -10.65 25.27 -1.90
C ASP A 135 -10.52 23.74 -2.00
N TYR A 136 -11.59 23.05 -2.38
CA TYR A 136 -11.56 21.60 -2.62
C TYR A 136 -10.67 21.22 -3.81
N MET A 137 -10.67 21.99 -4.89
CA MET A 137 -9.74 21.75 -6.00
C MET A 137 -8.28 21.85 -5.56
N GLY A 138 -7.94 22.83 -4.71
CA GLY A 138 -6.62 22.94 -4.11
C GLY A 138 -6.25 21.72 -3.24
N LEU A 139 -7.22 21.16 -2.51
CA LEU A 139 -7.02 19.95 -1.71
C LEU A 139 -6.79 18.70 -2.58
N LEU A 140 -7.61 18.51 -3.63
CA LEU A 140 -7.43 17.40 -4.57
C LEU A 140 -6.06 17.45 -5.24
N THR A 141 -5.60 18.62 -5.64
CA THR A 141 -4.25 18.79 -6.23
C THR A 141 -3.14 18.35 -5.27
N LYS A 142 -3.28 18.62 -3.97
CA LYS A 142 -2.32 18.16 -2.96
C LYS A 142 -2.35 16.64 -2.79
N TRP A 143 -3.53 16.03 -2.77
CA TRP A 143 -3.66 14.57 -2.67
C TRP A 143 -3.10 13.87 -3.91
N GLN A 144 -3.40 14.40 -5.10
CA GLN A 144 -2.84 13.89 -6.35
C GLN A 144 -1.31 13.98 -6.37
N GLY A 145 -0.75 15.10 -5.90
CA GLY A 145 0.69 15.26 -5.75
C GLY A 145 1.31 14.18 -4.87
N ARG A 146 0.69 13.85 -3.72
CA ARG A 146 1.16 12.77 -2.85
C ARG A 146 1.06 11.39 -3.50
N ALA A 147 -0.03 11.11 -4.21
CA ALA A 147 -0.18 9.84 -4.93
C ALA A 147 0.92 9.69 -6.00
N LEU A 148 1.21 10.75 -6.76
CA LEU A 148 2.31 10.80 -7.72
C LEU A 148 3.68 10.57 -7.06
N ASP A 149 3.93 11.21 -5.91
CA ASP A 149 5.18 10.99 -5.15
C ASP A 149 5.34 9.51 -4.78
N ILE A 150 4.32 8.90 -4.19
CA ILE A 150 4.34 7.50 -3.78
C ILE A 150 4.56 6.57 -4.97
N LEU A 151 3.84 6.78 -6.08
CA LEU A 151 3.94 5.93 -7.26
C LEU A 151 5.29 6.06 -7.98
N SER A 152 5.86 7.27 -8.02
CA SER A 152 7.15 7.50 -8.70
C SER A 152 8.36 7.13 -7.85
N GLU A 153 8.25 7.04 -6.53
CA GLU A 153 9.38 6.83 -5.62
C GLU A 153 10.18 5.56 -5.93
N ARG A 154 9.48 4.49 -6.31
CA ARG A 154 10.11 3.17 -6.54
C ARG A 154 9.83 2.60 -7.93
N SER A 155 9.05 3.27 -8.77
CA SER A 155 8.84 2.88 -10.16
C SER A 155 9.99 3.38 -11.05
N THR A 156 10.04 2.87 -12.29
CA THR A 156 10.96 3.36 -13.31
C THR A 156 10.48 4.66 -13.97
N MET A 157 9.33 5.18 -13.54
CA MET A 157 8.64 6.32 -14.15
C MET A 157 8.76 7.59 -13.31
N SER A 158 8.95 8.70 -13.98
CA SER A 158 8.83 10.03 -13.37
C SER A 158 7.37 10.39 -13.06
N ARG A 159 7.17 11.37 -12.18
CA ARG A 159 5.83 11.92 -11.88
C ARG A 159 5.08 12.36 -13.13
N ASP A 160 5.79 13.05 -14.04
CA ASP A 160 5.19 13.59 -15.27
C ASP A 160 4.77 12.47 -16.23
N GLU A 161 5.55 11.41 -16.35
CA GLU A 161 5.18 10.22 -17.14
C GLU A 161 3.94 9.54 -16.59
N ILE A 162 3.87 9.31 -15.26
CA ILE A 162 2.69 8.75 -14.61
C ILE A 162 1.48 9.67 -14.83
N GLN A 163 1.63 10.97 -14.63
CA GLN A 163 0.56 11.95 -14.81
C GLN A 163 0.04 11.95 -16.25
N ASN A 164 0.92 11.85 -17.24
CA ASN A 164 0.51 11.77 -18.65
C ASN A 164 -0.23 10.46 -18.97
N LYS A 165 0.13 9.35 -18.30
CA LYS A 165 -0.51 8.04 -18.52
C LYS A 165 -1.95 7.99 -17.99
N TRP A 166 -2.21 8.57 -16.84
CA TRP A 166 -3.55 8.54 -16.22
C TRP A 166 -4.44 9.75 -16.56
N GLN A 167 -3.91 10.77 -17.24
CA GLN A 167 -4.67 11.99 -17.51
C GLN A 167 -5.96 11.71 -18.26
N ARG A 168 -7.10 12.01 -17.63
CA ARG A 168 -8.46 11.82 -18.14
C ARG A 168 -8.85 10.40 -18.52
N LYS A 169 -8.17 9.39 -17.92
CA LYS A 169 -8.49 7.99 -18.15
C LYS A 169 -8.02 7.11 -16.98
N ASP A 170 -8.66 5.97 -16.83
CA ASP A 170 -8.14 4.91 -15.98
C ASP A 170 -7.02 4.17 -16.73
N TRP A 171 -5.88 4.03 -16.07
CA TRP A 171 -4.74 3.33 -16.63
C TRP A 171 -4.61 1.95 -15.96
N PHE A 172 -5.02 0.93 -16.68
CA PHE A 172 -4.95 -0.47 -16.26
C PHE A 172 -3.62 -1.07 -16.67
N LEU A 173 -3.05 -1.88 -15.79
CA LEU A 173 -1.80 -2.61 -15.98
C LEU A 173 -2.00 -4.06 -15.55
N GLU A 174 -1.60 -4.98 -16.41
CA GLU A 174 -1.43 -6.38 -16.04
C GLU A 174 -0.21 -6.55 -15.12
N SER A 175 -0.10 -7.70 -14.45
CA SER A 175 0.96 -7.95 -13.48
C SER A 175 2.38 -7.80 -14.08
N ASP A 176 2.60 -8.30 -15.30
CA ASP A 176 3.88 -8.21 -15.99
C ASP A 176 4.23 -6.77 -16.38
N GLU A 177 3.24 -5.97 -16.80
CA GLU A 177 3.43 -4.54 -17.08
C GLU A 177 3.75 -3.75 -15.80
N ALA A 178 3.07 -4.08 -14.69
CA ALA A 178 3.33 -3.46 -13.39
C ALA A 178 4.76 -3.77 -12.89
N LEU A 179 5.26 -4.98 -13.16
CA LEU A 179 6.64 -5.38 -12.86
C LEU A 179 7.65 -4.62 -13.74
N GLU A 180 7.42 -4.57 -15.05
CA GLU A 180 8.31 -3.87 -15.99
C GLU A 180 8.45 -2.37 -15.65
N LEU A 181 7.35 -1.74 -15.24
CA LEU A 181 7.33 -0.33 -14.84
C LEU A 181 7.76 -0.09 -13.39
N GLY A 182 8.07 -1.15 -12.63
CA GLY A 182 8.58 -1.05 -11.27
C GLY A 182 7.52 -0.69 -10.23
N PHE A 183 6.23 -0.86 -10.54
CA PHE A 183 5.16 -0.72 -9.53
C PHE A 183 5.10 -1.90 -8.57
N VAL A 184 5.66 -3.05 -8.96
CA VAL A 184 5.86 -4.21 -8.10
C VAL A 184 7.27 -4.75 -8.28
N ASP A 185 7.74 -5.53 -7.32
CA ASP A 185 9.09 -6.09 -7.30
C ASP A 185 9.09 -7.55 -7.80
N ARG A 186 7.91 -8.21 -7.77
CA ARG A 186 7.75 -9.61 -8.17
C ARG A 186 6.32 -9.95 -8.60
N VAL A 187 6.18 -10.90 -9.53
CA VAL A 187 4.91 -11.53 -9.92
C VAL A 187 4.95 -13.00 -9.53
N GLU A 188 3.83 -13.52 -8.99
CA GLU A 188 3.67 -14.93 -8.57
C GLU A 188 2.41 -15.58 -9.17
#